data_34449fc35728f2116ac821af04f8f9d0
#
_entry.id   34449fc35728f2116ac821af04f8f9d0
#
_cell.length_a   1.000
_cell.length_b   1.000
_cell.length_c   1.000
_cell.angle_alpha   90.00
_cell.angle_beta   90.00
_cell.angle_gamma   90.00
#
_symmetry.space_group_name_H-M   'P 1'
#
loop_
_entity.id
_entity.type
_entity.pdbx_description
1 polymer ?
#
loop_
_entity_poly.entity_id
_entity_poly.type
_entity_poly.pdbx_seq_one_letter_code
_entity_poly.pdbx_strand_id
1 'polypeptide(L)'
;MRGKCVVFAIVLAAMVGMAADSGSVARLQALVDAAAAPDGTGVAEIPAGVYELERPLVVTNWVSLSLHPHAVLRAAADMEFLVVWDGMWKRELEDLWRRDNRFITGGVLDGAGRASCLLLTNCWHFTLRDVAFYNGREYGMLLRKGNEVFGTGLTFRTRMPGLVGNTALRVDASDNHFTDVVAIDYTTGIHVDWGANRLTRCHVWNASLHAHMPDKVPAETLEKTVAFRIDGGEHILRDCYADTAKIGYLIGGKDMRLFGCSYYNNMKMSGLDGLTVVKTSTEKASALILGGSFIKCAPHMKLEEGPGRIVWRDCLYPGWKTQDLGGTPDVH
;
A
#
# COMPACT_ATOMS: atom_id res chain seq x y z
N MET A 1 29.71 27.46 37.08
CA MET A 1 29.08 27.03 35.85
C MET A 1 29.76 25.74 35.34
N ARG A 2 29.35 24.63 35.86
CA ARG A 2 29.74 23.29 35.33
C ARG A 2 28.58 22.35 35.65
N GLY A 3 27.93 21.83 34.65
CA GLY A 3 26.89 20.83 34.86
C GLY A 3 25.82 20.91 33.79
N LYS A 4 26.08 20.44 32.57
CA LYS A 4 25.07 20.02 31.56
C LYS A 4 25.82 19.35 30.39
N CYS A 5 26.30 18.14 30.56
CA CYS A 5 26.81 17.30 29.46
C CYS A 5 26.93 15.82 29.85
N VAL A 6 25.91 15.23 30.48
CA VAL A 6 25.97 13.79 30.83
C VAL A 6 24.76 13.00 30.39
N VAL A 7 23.71 13.63 29.83
CA VAL A 7 22.46 12.91 29.52
C VAL A 7 22.39 12.38 28.08
N PHE A 8 23.28 12.78 27.17
CA PHE A 8 23.22 12.35 25.75
C PHE A 8 24.00 11.07 25.41
N ALA A 9 24.81 10.56 26.31
CA ALA A 9 25.68 9.40 26.04
C ALA A 9 25.03 8.03 26.32
N ILE A 10 23.93 7.99 27.08
CA ILE A 10 23.31 6.71 27.49
C ILE A 10 22.32 6.18 26.49
N VAL A 11 21.75 7.02 25.62
CA VAL A 11 20.75 6.57 24.60
C VAL A 11 21.43 5.96 23.37
N LEU A 12 22.68 6.28 23.08
CA LEU A 12 23.39 5.75 21.91
C LEU A 12 24.03 4.37 22.14
N ALA A 13 24.27 3.99 23.39
CA ALA A 13 24.88 2.69 23.73
C ALA A 13 23.88 1.52 23.73
N ALA A 14 22.58 1.78 23.77
CA ALA A 14 21.55 0.73 23.73
C ALA A 14 21.21 0.24 22.31
N MET A 15 21.72 0.90 21.25
CA MET A 15 21.47 0.51 19.85
C MET A 15 22.57 -0.35 19.20
N VAL A 16 23.68 -0.62 19.88
CA VAL A 16 24.86 -1.29 19.28
C VAL A 16 24.96 -2.78 19.65
N GLY A 17 23.98 -3.37 20.32
CA GLY A 17 24.09 -4.73 20.84
C GLY A 17 23.09 -5.77 20.38
N MET A 18 22.27 -5.52 19.33
CA MET A 18 21.39 -6.57 18.82
C MET A 18 22.08 -7.27 17.65
N ALA A 19 22.96 -8.23 17.95
CA ALA A 19 23.45 -9.17 16.96
C ALA A 19 22.26 -9.84 16.27
N ALA A 20 22.28 -9.88 14.93
CA ALA A 20 21.31 -10.65 14.15
C ALA A 20 21.34 -12.10 14.65
N ASP A 21 20.23 -12.56 15.23
CA ASP A 21 20.10 -13.92 15.71
C ASP A 21 19.79 -14.83 14.52
N SER A 22 20.76 -15.63 14.09
CA SER A 22 20.62 -16.59 13.00
C SER A 22 19.51 -17.64 13.22
N GLY A 23 18.92 -17.68 14.41
CA GLY A 23 17.75 -18.48 14.77
C GLY A 23 16.41 -17.73 14.72
N SER A 24 16.39 -16.47 14.28
CA SER A 24 15.22 -15.60 14.38
C SER A 24 13.95 -16.20 13.77
N VAL A 25 14.03 -16.75 12.56
CA VAL A 25 12.83 -17.35 11.91
C VAL A 25 12.35 -18.59 12.63
N ALA A 26 13.24 -19.45 13.15
CA ALA A 26 12.83 -20.63 13.91
C ALA A 26 12.15 -20.24 15.22
N ARG A 27 12.67 -19.23 15.90
CA ARG A 27 12.06 -18.68 17.12
C ARG A 27 10.67 -18.09 16.86
N LEU A 28 10.53 -17.30 15.80
CA LEU A 28 9.23 -16.70 15.45
C LEU A 28 8.23 -17.78 15.01
N GLN A 29 8.69 -18.78 14.25
CA GLN A 29 7.83 -19.90 13.84
C GLN A 29 7.36 -20.68 15.06
N ALA A 30 8.22 -20.91 16.05
CA ALA A 30 7.83 -21.58 17.30
C ALA A 30 6.74 -20.79 18.08
N LEU A 31 6.79 -19.44 18.05
CA LEU A 31 5.73 -18.62 18.64
C LEU A 31 4.40 -18.79 17.89
N VAL A 32 4.45 -18.82 16.56
CA VAL A 32 3.27 -19.05 15.72
C VAL A 32 2.70 -20.46 15.98
N ASP A 33 3.55 -21.47 16.00
CA ASP A 33 3.14 -22.87 16.20
C ASP A 33 2.54 -23.08 17.59
N ALA A 34 3.13 -22.47 18.63
CA ALA A 34 2.59 -22.49 19.99
C ALA A 34 1.23 -21.79 20.09
N ALA A 35 1.06 -20.64 19.39
CA ALA A 35 -0.23 -19.97 19.36
C ALA A 35 -1.31 -20.76 18.61
N ALA A 36 -0.91 -21.63 17.66
CA ALA A 36 -1.80 -22.49 16.89
C ALA A 36 -2.19 -23.78 17.61
N ALA A 37 -1.52 -24.15 18.71
CA ALA A 37 -1.81 -25.36 19.46
C ALA A 37 -3.27 -25.39 19.98
N PRO A 38 -3.87 -26.53 20.25
CA PRO A 38 -5.25 -26.65 20.72
C PRO A 38 -5.56 -25.83 21.98
N ASP A 39 -4.57 -25.67 22.85
CA ASP A 39 -4.58 -24.87 24.08
C ASP A 39 -3.91 -23.49 23.91
N GLY A 40 -3.49 -23.16 22.67
CA GLY A 40 -2.85 -21.91 22.33
C GLY A 40 -3.83 -20.74 22.31
N THR A 41 -3.28 -19.53 22.41
CA THR A 41 -4.06 -18.28 22.45
C THR A 41 -4.67 -17.89 21.11
N GLY A 42 -4.25 -18.49 20.00
CA GLY A 42 -4.57 -18.07 18.63
C GLY A 42 -3.89 -16.74 18.22
N VAL A 43 -3.01 -16.20 19.08
CA VAL A 43 -2.27 -14.96 18.82
C VAL A 43 -0.79 -15.19 19.10
N ALA A 44 0.06 -15.01 18.11
CA ALA A 44 1.51 -14.99 18.27
C ALA A 44 1.95 -13.55 18.58
N GLU A 45 2.44 -13.33 19.78
CA GLU A 45 2.98 -12.05 20.21
C GLU A 45 4.47 -11.98 19.88
N ILE A 46 4.86 -11.03 19.03
CA ILE A 46 6.24 -10.82 18.59
C ILE A 46 6.83 -9.63 19.36
N PRO A 47 7.78 -9.86 20.27
CA PRO A 47 8.38 -8.81 21.09
C PRO A 47 9.16 -7.77 20.28
N ALA A 48 9.51 -6.65 20.92
CA ALA A 48 10.44 -5.67 20.34
C ALA A 48 11.77 -6.34 19.97
N GLY A 49 12.29 -5.98 18.80
CA GLY A 49 13.56 -6.51 18.30
C GLY A 49 13.67 -6.46 16.79
N VAL A 50 14.87 -6.69 16.29
CA VAL A 50 15.12 -6.88 14.85
C VAL A 50 15.37 -8.37 14.61
N TYR A 51 14.54 -8.96 13.75
CA TYR A 51 14.56 -10.36 13.40
C TYR A 51 14.97 -10.49 11.93
N GLU A 52 16.18 -10.97 11.70
CA GLU A 52 16.70 -11.24 10.36
C GLU A 52 16.21 -12.62 9.90
N LEU A 53 15.42 -12.65 8.82
CA LEU A 53 14.78 -13.87 8.32
C LEU A 53 15.48 -14.34 7.05
N GLU A 54 16.01 -15.57 7.07
CA GLU A 54 16.64 -16.23 5.91
C GLU A 54 15.63 -17.02 5.06
N ARG A 55 14.44 -17.23 5.57
CA ARG A 55 13.30 -17.87 4.90
C ARG A 55 11.99 -17.24 5.39
N PRO A 56 10.88 -17.44 4.67
CA PRO A 56 9.60 -16.88 5.07
C PRO A 56 9.15 -17.30 6.47
N LEU A 57 8.54 -16.35 7.20
CA LEU A 57 7.68 -16.70 8.33
C LEU A 57 6.32 -17.13 7.76
N VAL A 58 5.94 -18.40 8.01
CA VAL A 58 4.70 -18.97 7.49
C VAL A 58 3.67 -19.06 8.60
N VAL A 59 2.54 -18.40 8.42
CA VAL A 59 1.42 -18.37 9.35
C VAL A 59 0.23 -19.06 8.70
N THR A 60 -0.05 -20.25 9.19
CA THR A 60 -1.21 -21.04 8.82
C THR A 60 -2.09 -21.27 10.05
N ASN A 61 -3.16 -22.04 9.95
CA ASN A 61 -4.00 -22.41 11.10
C ASN A 61 -4.64 -21.21 11.84
N TRP A 62 -4.86 -20.08 11.10
CA TRP A 62 -5.61 -18.91 11.59
C TRP A 62 -5.04 -18.26 12.85
N VAL A 63 -3.75 -18.22 12.97
CA VAL A 63 -3.06 -17.46 14.02
C VAL A 63 -3.02 -15.99 13.65
N SER A 64 -3.37 -15.14 14.58
CA SER A 64 -3.15 -13.71 14.48
C SER A 64 -1.72 -13.34 14.86
N LEU A 65 -1.19 -12.25 14.29
CA LEU A 65 0.11 -11.71 14.67
C LEU A 65 -0.06 -10.37 15.39
N SER A 66 0.50 -10.26 16.58
CA SER A 66 0.62 -9.03 17.34
C SER A 66 2.10 -8.65 17.43
N LEU A 67 2.53 -7.68 16.64
CA LEU A 67 3.90 -7.23 16.65
C LEU A 67 4.03 -6.01 17.56
N HIS A 68 5.03 -6.05 18.44
CA HIS A 68 5.40 -4.84 19.19
C HIS A 68 5.73 -3.70 18.21
N PRO A 69 5.40 -2.42 18.48
CA PRO A 69 5.70 -1.30 17.57
C PRO A 69 7.19 -1.20 17.17
N HIS A 70 8.10 -1.69 17.98
CA HIS A 70 9.53 -1.76 17.69
C HIS A 70 10.01 -3.15 17.20
N ALA A 71 9.08 -4.03 16.84
CA ALA A 71 9.46 -5.29 16.17
C ALA A 71 9.69 -5.01 14.69
N VAL A 72 10.81 -5.46 14.17
CA VAL A 72 11.18 -5.39 12.75
C VAL A 72 11.51 -6.78 12.26
N LEU A 73 10.70 -7.30 11.33
CA LEU A 73 11.03 -8.51 10.60
C LEU A 73 11.68 -8.08 9.29
N ARG A 74 12.91 -8.52 9.03
CA ARG A 74 13.69 -8.11 7.87
C ARG A 74 14.17 -9.30 7.06
N ALA A 75 14.11 -9.21 5.74
CA ALA A 75 14.65 -10.23 4.85
C ALA A 75 16.18 -10.20 4.86
N ALA A 76 16.80 -11.30 5.29
CA ALA A 76 18.25 -11.50 5.27
C ALA A 76 18.72 -12.22 3.99
N ALA A 77 17.83 -12.94 3.30
CA ALA A 77 18.08 -13.63 2.04
C ALA A 77 17.00 -13.32 0.99
N ASP A 78 17.27 -13.67 -0.25
CA ASP A 78 16.28 -13.55 -1.33
C ASP A 78 15.16 -14.58 -1.14
N MET A 79 13.93 -14.11 -1.15
CA MET A 79 12.72 -14.92 -1.05
C MET A 79 11.55 -14.24 -1.74
N GLU A 80 10.50 -14.98 -2.05
CA GLU A 80 9.32 -14.40 -2.68
C GLU A 80 8.59 -13.45 -1.72
N PHE A 81 8.27 -13.93 -0.50
CA PHE A 81 7.63 -13.15 0.55
C PHE A 81 8.34 -13.34 1.89
N LEU A 82 8.44 -12.25 2.67
CA LEU A 82 9.00 -12.27 4.02
C LEU A 82 8.04 -12.94 5.01
N VAL A 83 6.75 -12.61 4.91
CA VAL A 83 5.67 -13.21 5.71
C VAL A 83 4.60 -13.74 4.75
N VAL A 84 4.20 -14.98 4.97
CA VAL A 84 3.08 -15.62 4.27
C VAL A 84 2.00 -15.95 5.28
N TRP A 85 0.87 -15.26 5.22
CA TRP A 85 -0.31 -15.62 5.98
C TRP A 85 -1.32 -16.29 5.05
N ASP A 86 -1.62 -17.56 5.30
CA ASP A 86 -2.53 -18.35 4.49
C ASP A 86 -3.62 -19.01 5.37
N GLY A 87 -4.86 -18.59 5.18
CA GLY A 87 -6.01 -19.15 5.87
C GLY A 87 -6.35 -20.57 5.47
N MET A 88 -5.62 -21.14 4.49
CA MET A 88 -5.81 -22.52 4.00
C MET A 88 -7.29 -22.84 3.85
N TRP A 89 -7.91 -22.28 2.82
CA TRP A 89 -9.34 -22.47 2.56
C TRP A 89 -9.74 -23.93 2.57
N LYS A 90 -10.18 -24.42 3.71
CA LYS A 90 -10.88 -25.70 3.83
C LYS A 90 -12.38 -25.41 3.76
N ARG A 91 -13.06 -26.16 2.92
CA ARG A 91 -14.48 -25.99 2.56
C ARG A 91 -15.45 -26.35 3.69
N GLU A 92 -14.96 -26.75 4.86
CA GLU A 92 -15.76 -27.23 5.98
C GLU A 92 -16.35 -26.03 6.75
N LEU A 93 -17.65 -25.87 6.64
CA LEU A 93 -18.42 -24.76 7.23
C LEU A 93 -18.30 -24.68 8.77
N GLU A 94 -17.97 -25.79 9.43
CA GLU A 94 -17.84 -25.84 10.89
C GLU A 94 -16.70 -24.99 11.46
N ASP A 95 -15.71 -24.62 10.61
CA ASP A 95 -14.56 -23.84 11.03
C ASP A 95 -14.65 -22.34 10.72
N LEU A 96 -15.77 -21.84 10.20
CA LEU A 96 -15.91 -20.43 9.85
C LEU A 96 -15.64 -19.50 11.06
N TRP A 97 -16.13 -19.88 12.23
CA TRP A 97 -15.94 -19.12 13.49
C TRP A 97 -14.48 -18.98 13.91
N ARG A 98 -13.63 -19.93 13.53
CA ARG A 98 -12.19 -19.86 13.81
C ARG A 98 -11.43 -19.01 12.81
N ARG A 99 -12.02 -18.69 11.66
CA ARG A 99 -11.40 -17.92 10.56
C ARG A 99 -11.64 -16.43 10.71
N ASP A 100 -12.76 -16.07 11.30
CA ASP A 100 -13.17 -14.70 11.45
C ASP A 100 -12.31 -13.95 12.48
N ASN A 101 -12.19 -12.62 12.26
CA ASN A 101 -11.52 -11.72 13.20
C ASN A 101 -10.04 -12.02 13.44
N ARG A 102 -9.33 -12.58 12.47
CA ARG A 102 -7.87 -12.69 12.51
C ARG A 102 -7.24 -11.35 12.16
N PHE A 103 -6.02 -11.15 12.64
CA PHE A 103 -5.37 -9.87 12.44
C PHE A 103 -3.85 -9.98 12.35
N ILE A 104 -3.26 -8.94 11.74
CA ILE A 104 -1.86 -8.56 11.90
C ILE A 104 -1.86 -7.11 12.38
N THR A 105 -1.19 -6.82 13.48
CA THR A 105 -1.11 -5.46 14.03
C THR A 105 0.30 -5.10 14.45
N GLY A 106 0.64 -3.83 14.23
CA GLY A 106 1.90 -3.24 14.68
C GLY A 106 3.15 -3.67 13.89
N GLY A 107 4.29 -3.17 14.31
CA GLY A 107 5.60 -3.53 13.81
C GLY A 107 5.93 -3.12 12.37
N VAL A 108 7.06 -3.61 11.91
CA VAL A 108 7.62 -3.32 10.59
C VAL A 108 7.96 -4.62 9.88
N LEU A 109 7.52 -4.75 8.63
CA LEU A 109 7.93 -5.79 7.70
C LEU A 109 8.84 -5.15 6.65
N ASP A 110 10.15 -5.44 6.70
CA ASP A 110 11.16 -4.86 5.81
C ASP A 110 11.66 -5.92 4.82
N GLY A 111 11.21 -5.82 3.59
CA GLY A 111 11.62 -6.71 2.50
C GLY A 111 13.09 -6.55 2.10
N ALA A 112 13.75 -5.46 2.55
CA ALA A 112 15.16 -5.13 2.25
C ALA A 112 15.51 -5.16 0.75
N GLY A 113 14.52 -5.03 -0.15
CA GLY A 113 14.66 -5.21 -1.61
C GLY A 113 14.89 -6.67 -2.04
N ARG A 114 14.86 -7.62 -1.10
CA ARG A 114 15.09 -9.05 -1.33
C ARG A 114 13.81 -9.88 -1.34
N ALA A 115 12.77 -9.37 -0.68
CA ALA A 115 11.48 -10.03 -0.58
C ALA A 115 10.35 -9.03 -0.76
N SER A 116 9.18 -9.49 -1.21
CA SER A 116 7.91 -8.82 -0.95
C SER A 116 7.57 -8.98 0.55
N CYS A 117 6.93 -7.96 1.18
CA CYS A 117 6.84 -8.01 2.64
C CYS A 117 5.77 -8.98 3.14
N LEU A 118 4.55 -8.94 2.56
CA LEU A 118 3.44 -9.77 3.02
C LEU A 118 2.65 -10.36 1.85
N LEU A 119 2.45 -11.68 1.87
CA LEU A 119 1.36 -12.35 1.17
C LEU A 119 0.25 -12.65 2.17
N LEU A 120 -0.94 -12.10 1.93
CA LEU A 120 -2.16 -12.43 2.65
C LEU A 120 -3.11 -13.17 1.69
N THR A 121 -3.43 -14.42 1.99
CA THR A 121 -4.25 -15.22 1.09
C THR A 121 -5.25 -16.12 1.83
N ASN A 122 -6.34 -16.48 1.13
CA ASN A 122 -7.41 -17.31 1.65
C ASN A 122 -7.96 -16.79 3.00
N CYS A 123 -8.16 -15.50 3.13
CA CYS A 123 -8.61 -14.85 4.35
C CYS A 123 -10.04 -14.30 4.22
N TRP A 124 -10.72 -14.22 5.35
CA TRP A 124 -12.06 -13.67 5.48
C TRP A 124 -12.17 -12.90 6.79
N HIS A 125 -12.86 -11.74 6.80
CA HIS A 125 -12.99 -10.88 7.99
C HIS A 125 -11.65 -10.63 8.69
N PHE A 126 -10.62 -10.29 7.90
CA PHE A 126 -9.26 -10.15 8.40
C PHE A 126 -8.93 -8.67 8.65
N THR A 127 -8.24 -8.37 9.73
CA THR A 127 -7.84 -7.01 10.07
C THR A 127 -6.33 -6.80 9.96
N LEU A 128 -5.91 -5.76 9.25
CA LEU A 128 -4.56 -5.23 9.25
C LEU A 128 -4.56 -3.85 9.88
N ARG A 129 -3.75 -3.63 10.93
CA ARG A 129 -3.76 -2.33 11.61
C ARG A 129 -2.36 -1.89 12.04
N ASP A 130 -2.03 -0.63 11.69
CA ASP A 130 -0.81 0.04 12.15
C ASP A 130 0.47 -0.74 11.79
N VAL A 131 0.52 -1.36 10.61
CA VAL A 131 1.68 -2.12 10.11
C VAL A 131 2.44 -1.27 9.10
N ALA A 132 3.77 -1.25 9.22
CA ALA A 132 4.65 -0.62 8.25
C ALA A 132 5.33 -1.67 7.35
N PHE A 133 5.32 -1.42 6.04
CA PHE A 133 5.90 -2.27 5.00
C PHE A 133 7.02 -1.50 4.30
N TYR A 134 8.25 -1.94 4.47
CA TYR A 134 9.41 -1.25 3.94
C TYR A 134 10.11 -2.07 2.86
N ASN A 135 10.58 -1.39 1.82
CA ASN A 135 11.49 -1.94 0.82
C ASN A 135 11.02 -3.28 0.20
N GLY A 136 9.72 -3.43 -0.03
CA GLY A 136 9.18 -4.60 -0.72
C GLY A 136 9.71 -4.69 -2.16
N ARG A 137 10.24 -5.87 -2.55
CA ARG A 137 10.84 -6.07 -3.88
C ARG A 137 9.81 -5.94 -5.00
N GLU A 138 8.77 -6.75 -4.99
CA GLU A 138 7.66 -6.66 -5.94
C GLU A 138 6.42 -6.04 -5.29
N TYR A 139 6.15 -6.42 -4.04
CA TYR A 139 5.00 -5.92 -3.27
C TYR A 139 5.42 -5.50 -1.88
N GLY A 140 4.87 -4.38 -1.40
CA GLY A 140 4.79 -4.16 0.04
C GLY A 140 3.81 -5.17 0.65
N MET A 141 2.61 -5.30 0.05
CA MET A 141 1.63 -6.31 0.40
C MET A 141 0.88 -6.79 -0.84
N LEU A 142 0.66 -8.11 -0.94
CA LEU A 142 -0.25 -8.73 -1.88
C LEU A 142 -1.38 -9.41 -1.12
N LEU A 143 -2.62 -8.95 -1.34
CA LEU A 143 -3.83 -9.65 -0.92
C LEU A 143 -4.36 -10.47 -2.10
N ARG A 144 -4.50 -11.78 -1.91
CA ARG A 144 -5.00 -12.69 -2.92
C ARG A 144 -6.07 -13.62 -2.34
N LYS A 145 -7.21 -13.75 -3.01
CA LYS A 145 -8.32 -14.63 -2.54
C LYS A 145 -8.76 -14.29 -1.10
N GLY A 146 -9.09 -13.02 -0.85
CA GLY A 146 -9.57 -12.57 0.45
C GLY A 146 -10.77 -11.67 0.30
N ASN A 147 -11.74 -11.80 1.19
CA ASN A 147 -12.91 -10.93 1.24
C ASN A 147 -13.06 -10.34 2.64
N GLU A 148 -13.69 -9.15 2.73
CA GLU A 148 -13.90 -8.45 4.00
C GLU A 148 -12.57 -8.27 4.79
N VAL A 149 -11.51 -7.91 4.06
CA VAL A 149 -10.24 -7.52 4.68
C VAL A 149 -10.28 -6.04 4.98
N PHE A 150 -10.00 -5.68 6.23
CA PHE A 150 -9.99 -4.32 6.75
C PHE A 150 -8.55 -3.88 7.03
N GLY A 151 -8.00 -3.00 6.19
CA GLY A 151 -6.68 -2.41 6.38
C GLY A 151 -6.78 -0.97 6.88
N THR A 152 -6.14 -0.64 8.00
CA THR A 152 -6.17 0.72 8.56
C THR A 152 -4.80 1.15 9.08
N GLY A 153 -4.41 2.41 8.78
CA GLY A 153 -3.15 2.96 9.28
C GLY A 153 -1.92 2.28 8.71
N LEU A 154 -2.00 1.78 7.47
CA LEU A 154 -0.89 1.06 6.84
C LEU A 154 0.08 2.03 6.18
N THR A 155 1.37 1.85 6.42
CA THR A 155 2.42 2.64 5.79
C THR A 155 3.29 1.77 4.91
N PHE A 156 3.39 2.12 3.64
CA PHE A 156 4.28 1.50 2.67
C PHE A 156 5.37 2.50 2.27
N ARG A 157 6.63 2.11 2.37
CA ARG A 157 7.73 2.98 1.97
C ARG A 157 8.89 2.19 1.39
N THR A 158 9.40 2.65 0.25
CA THR A 158 10.71 2.18 -0.22
C THR A 158 11.75 3.30 -0.14
N ARG A 159 12.97 2.95 0.22
CA ARG A 159 14.15 3.82 0.14
C ARG A 159 15.09 3.37 -0.98
N MET A 160 14.60 2.45 -1.82
CA MET A 160 15.34 1.87 -2.93
C MET A 160 14.73 2.35 -4.25
N PRO A 161 15.03 3.57 -4.70
CA PRO A 161 14.40 4.18 -5.87
C PRO A 161 14.71 3.45 -7.18
N GLY A 162 15.58 2.46 -7.16
CA GLY A 162 15.91 1.61 -8.30
C GLY A 162 15.00 0.39 -8.48
N LEU A 163 14.05 0.15 -7.57
CA LEU A 163 13.06 -0.93 -7.71
C LEU A 163 11.98 -0.51 -8.72
N VAL A 164 12.19 -0.85 -9.98
CA VAL A 164 11.23 -0.57 -11.07
C VAL A 164 10.15 -1.65 -11.08
N GLY A 165 8.89 -1.22 -11.19
CA GLY A 165 7.74 -2.13 -11.33
C GLY A 165 7.14 -2.64 -10.03
N ASN A 166 7.64 -2.22 -8.88
CA ASN A 166 7.08 -2.61 -7.59
C ASN A 166 5.75 -1.91 -7.28
N THR A 167 4.93 -2.56 -6.46
CA THR A 167 3.62 -2.08 -6.01
C THR A 167 3.56 -2.07 -4.49
N ALA A 168 3.12 -0.96 -3.88
CA ALA A 168 3.02 -0.90 -2.43
C ALA A 168 1.93 -1.83 -1.90
N LEU A 169 0.68 -1.62 -2.33
CA LEU A 169 -0.47 -2.45 -1.99
C LEU A 169 -1.10 -3.01 -3.26
N ARG A 170 -1.10 -4.32 -3.42
CA ARG A 170 -1.81 -5.05 -4.47
C ARG A 170 -2.98 -5.82 -3.87
N VAL A 171 -4.19 -5.62 -4.41
CA VAL A 171 -5.42 -6.29 -3.97
C VAL A 171 -6.03 -7.05 -5.16
N ASP A 172 -5.81 -8.37 -5.17
CA ASP A 172 -6.38 -9.31 -6.14
C ASP A 172 -7.54 -10.09 -5.50
N ALA A 173 -8.55 -9.33 -5.04
CA ALA A 173 -9.68 -9.87 -4.28
C ALA A 173 -10.81 -8.84 -4.22
N SER A 174 -12.02 -9.25 -3.82
CA SER A 174 -13.22 -8.41 -3.77
C SER A 174 -13.62 -8.01 -2.35
N ASP A 175 -14.46 -6.97 -2.23
CA ASP A 175 -15.14 -6.55 -1.00
C ASP A 175 -14.21 -6.16 0.15
N ASN A 176 -13.02 -5.64 -0.14
CA ASN A 176 -12.04 -5.25 0.86
C ASN A 176 -12.07 -3.74 1.12
N HIS A 177 -11.68 -3.35 2.34
CA HIS A 177 -11.73 -1.98 2.82
C HIS A 177 -10.35 -1.54 3.31
N PHE A 178 -9.81 -0.49 2.71
CA PHE A 178 -8.54 0.10 3.13
C PHE A 178 -8.72 1.57 3.47
N THR A 179 -8.29 1.96 4.67
CA THR A 179 -8.48 3.30 5.21
C THR A 179 -7.16 3.83 5.79
N ASP A 180 -6.86 5.11 5.54
CA ASP A 180 -5.65 5.76 6.06
C ASP A 180 -4.36 5.02 5.64
N VAL A 181 -4.27 4.64 4.37
CA VAL A 181 -3.08 4.00 3.80
C VAL A 181 -2.18 5.05 3.18
N VAL A 182 -0.89 5.01 3.52
CA VAL A 182 0.13 5.88 2.93
C VAL A 182 1.14 5.02 2.16
N ALA A 183 1.31 5.30 0.87
CA ALA A 183 2.30 4.62 0.02
C ALA A 183 3.32 5.63 -0.53
N ILE A 184 4.61 5.39 -0.28
CA ILE A 184 5.69 6.33 -0.59
C ILE A 184 6.75 5.65 -1.46
N ASP A 185 7.08 6.27 -2.60
CA ASP A 185 8.18 5.91 -3.51
C ASP A 185 8.08 4.54 -4.19
N TYR A 186 6.90 3.95 -4.28
CA TYR A 186 6.66 2.77 -5.12
C TYR A 186 6.32 3.18 -6.57
N THR A 187 6.66 2.33 -7.53
CA THR A 187 6.29 2.54 -8.95
C THR A 187 4.78 2.59 -9.10
N THR A 188 4.06 1.66 -8.48
CA THR A 188 2.61 1.71 -8.31
C THR A 188 2.29 1.82 -6.83
N GLY A 189 1.54 2.85 -6.44
CA GLY A 189 1.15 3.01 -5.05
C GLY A 189 0.15 1.96 -4.63
N ILE A 190 -1.10 2.09 -5.06
CA ILE A 190 -2.17 1.16 -4.73
C ILE A 190 -2.76 0.60 -6.03
N HIS A 191 -2.79 -0.71 -6.14
CA HIS A 191 -3.41 -1.42 -7.25
C HIS A 191 -4.53 -2.32 -6.74
N VAL A 192 -5.76 -2.04 -7.14
CA VAL A 192 -6.92 -2.88 -6.84
C VAL A 192 -7.47 -3.51 -8.12
N ASP A 193 -7.86 -4.77 -8.01
CA ASP A 193 -8.47 -5.54 -9.08
C ASP A 193 -9.68 -6.31 -8.54
N TRP A 194 -10.41 -7.02 -9.39
CA TRP A 194 -11.67 -7.73 -9.12
C TRP A 194 -12.84 -6.77 -8.93
N GLY A 195 -13.49 -6.70 -7.75
CA GLY A 195 -14.67 -5.83 -7.60
C GLY A 195 -14.93 -5.35 -6.19
N ALA A 196 -15.72 -4.28 -6.08
CA ALA A 196 -16.31 -3.74 -4.86
C ALA A 196 -15.33 -3.35 -3.74
N ASN A 197 -14.02 -3.19 -4.02
CA ASN A 197 -13.07 -2.71 -3.02
C ASN A 197 -13.30 -1.22 -2.71
N ARG A 198 -13.05 -0.84 -1.47
CA ARG A 198 -13.20 0.53 -0.97
C ARG A 198 -11.89 1.07 -0.43
N LEU A 199 -11.47 2.22 -0.94
CA LEU A 199 -10.31 2.96 -0.48
C LEU A 199 -10.78 4.29 0.11
N THR A 200 -10.38 4.60 1.35
CA THR A 200 -10.79 5.85 2.01
C THR A 200 -9.57 6.55 2.60
N ARG A 201 -9.38 7.83 2.31
CA ARG A 201 -8.27 8.66 2.79
C ARG A 201 -6.89 8.02 2.56
N CYS A 202 -6.72 7.34 1.41
CA CYS A 202 -5.43 6.77 1.04
C CYS A 202 -4.59 7.83 0.33
N HIS A 203 -3.31 7.89 0.69
CA HIS A 203 -2.35 8.84 0.12
C HIS A 203 -1.20 8.10 -0.55
N VAL A 204 -0.99 8.39 -1.82
CA VAL A 204 0.18 7.89 -2.58
C VAL A 204 1.07 9.07 -2.92
N TRP A 205 2.32 8.98 -2.52
CA TRP A 205 3.30 10.04 -2.69
C TRP A 205 4.65 9.51 -3.18
N ASN A 206 5.22 10.19 -4.17
CA ASN A 206 6.57 9.90 -4.64
C ASN A 206 7.54 11.00 -4.15
N ALA A 207 8.04 10.85 -2.92
CA ALA A 207 8.93 11.81 -2.27
C ALA A 207 10.27 11.97 -3.00
N SER A 208 10.80 10.88 -3.56
CA SER A 208 12.04 10.89 -4.34
C SER A 208 11.94 11.63 -5.66
N LEU A 209 10.72 11.92 -6.13
CA LEU A 209 10.46 12.76 -7.31
C LEU A 209 10.39 14.24 -6.96
N HIS A 210 10.33 14.62 -5.68
CA HIS A 210 10.41 16.00 -5.27
C HIS A 210 11.78 16.61 -5.57
N ALA A 211 11.82 17.90 -5.84
CA ALA A 211 12.97 18.68 -6.25
C ALA A 211 14.27 18.51 -5.44
N HIS A 212 14.21 17.84 -4.31
CA HIS A 212 15.36 17.58 -3.45
C HIS A 212 16.15 16.34 -3.82
N MET A 213 15.62 15.44 -4.68
CA MET A 213 16.28 14.18 -5.05
C MET A 213 16.06 13.74 -6.51
N PRO A 214 15.96 14.64 -7.51
CA PRO A 214 15.63 14.24 -8.88
C PRO A 214 16.70 13.35 -9.51
N ASP A 215 17.94 13.47 -9.09
CA ASP A 215 19.07 12.76 -9.72
C ASP A 215 19.22 11.29 -9.26
N LYS A 216 18.39 10.85 -8.33
CA LYS A 216 18.50 9.50 -7.73
C LYS A 216 17.50 8.50 -8.28
N VAL A 217 16.47 8.96 -8.98
CA VAL A 217 15.46 8.08 -9.57
C VAL A 217 15.65 8.04 -11.08
N PRO A 218 15.87 6.86 -11.67
CA PRO A 218 15.98 6.73 -13.11
C PRO A 218 14.74 7.31 -13.81
N ALA A 219 14.95 8.08 -14.88
CA ALA A 219 13.86 8.67 -15.69
C ALA A 219 12.83 7.63 -16.13
N GLU A 220 13.30 6.41 -16.45
CA GLU A 220 12.43 5.29 -16.79
C GLU A 220 11.47 4.90 -15.66
N THR A 221 11.90 4.99 -14.41
CA THR A 221 11.04 4.73 -13.25
C THR A 221 9.98 5.82 -13.12
N LEU A 222 10.35 7.09 -13.34
CA LEU A 222 9.44 8.22 -13.26
C LEU A 222 8.29 8.09 -14.25
N GLU A 223 8.62 7.72 -15.49
CA GLU A 223 7.65 7.54 -16.59
C GLU A 223 6.63 6.42 -16.32
N LYS A 224 6.94 5.48 -15.42
CA LYS A 224 6.09 4.34 -15.08
C LYS A 224 5.28 4.53 -13.80
N THR A 225 5.43 5.64 -13.09
CA THR A 225 4.74 5.82 -11.81
C THR A 225 3.23 6.00 -11.97
N VAL A 226 2.48 5.24 -11.19
CA VAL A 226 1.02 5.29 -11.10
C VAL A 226 0.64 5.38 -9.62
N ALA A 227 -0.10 6.41 -9.22
CA ALA A 227 -0.52 6.48 -7.82
C ALA A 227 -1.58 5.43 -7.51
N PHE A 228 -2.70 5.45 -8.23
CA PHE A 228 -3.78 4.49 -8.06
C PHE A 228 -4.04 3.79 -9.39
N ARG A 229 -3.87 2.46 -9.43
CA ARG A 229 -4.29 1.62 -10.52
C ARG A 229 -5.55 0.86 -10.12
N ILE A 230 -6.62 1.00 -10.90
CA ILE A 230 -7.95 0.56 -10.57
C ILE A 230 -8.47 -0.28 -11.74
N ASP A 231 -8.29 -1.58 -11.62
CA ASP A 231 -8.79 -2.57 -12.58
C ASP A 231 -10.07 -3.23 -12.02
N GLY A 232 -10.70 -4.16 -12.71
CA GLY A 232 -11.91 -4.84 -12.25
C GLY A 232 -13.17 -3.98 -12.35
N GLY A 233 -13.99 -3.89 -11.29
CA GLY A 233 -15.25 -3.13 -11.33
C GLY A 233 -15.81 -2.69 -9.98
N GLU A 234 -16.67 -1.65 -10.03
CA GLU A 234 -17.46 -1.18 -8.88
C GLU A 234 -16.67 -0.70 -7.66
N HIS A 235 -15.41 -0.32 -7.86
CA HIS A 235 -14.60 0.22 -6.77
C HIS A 235 -15.03 1.62 -6.36
N ILE A 236 -14.90 1.91 -5.06
CA ILE A 236 -15.16 3.23 -4.49
C ILE A 236 -13.89 3.77 -3.85
N LEU A 237 -13.44 4.92 -4.35
CA LEU A 237 -12.38 5.71 -3.74
C LEU A 237 -13.00 6.96 -3.11
N ARG A 238 -12.70 7.22 -1.84
CA ARG A 238 -13.20 8.39 -1.12
C ARG A 238 -12.05 9.15 -0.47
N ASP A 239 -11.97 10.46 -0.75
CA ASP A 239 -10.98 11.36 -0.16
C ASP A 239 -9.53 10.85 -0.34
N CYS A 240 -9.27 10.12 -1.44
CA CYS A 240 -7.95 9.61 -1.77
C CYS A 240 -7.12 10.69 -2.47
N TYR A 241 -5.83 10.70 -2.16
CA TYR A 241 -4.92 11.72 -2.62
C TYR A 241 -3.72 11.12 -3.38
N ALA A 242 -3.62 11.47 -4.66
CA ALA A 242 -2.46 11.16 -5.49
C ALA A 242 -1.50 12.36 -5.49
N ASP A 243 -0.24 12.15 -5.15
CA ASP A 243 0.79 13.18 -5.18
C ASP A 243 1.99 12.74 -6.01
N THR A 244 2.34 13.58 -6.98
CA THR A 244 3.60 13.48 -7.70
C THR A 244 3.83 12.08 -8.33
N ALA A 245 2.95 11.67 -9.23
CA ALA A 245 3.07 10.47 -10.05
C ALA A 245 2.84 10.83 -11.52
N LYS A 246 3.38 10.05 -12.47
CA LYS A 246 3.11 10.25 -13.91
C LYS A 246 1.63 10.16 -14.22
N ILE A 247 0.94 9.19 -13.59
CA ILE A 247 -0.50 9.00 -13.68
C ILE A 247 -1.08 9.01 -12.27
N GLY A 248 -2.04 9.89 -12.01
CA GLY A 248 -2.74 9.94 -10.73
C GLY A 248 -3.64 8.72 -10.55
N TYR A 249 -4.59 8.52 -11.47
CA TYR A 249 -5.54 7.43 -11.43
C TYR A 249 -5.57 6.72 -12.79
N LEU A 250 -5.08 5.48 -12.85
CA LEU A 250 -5.16 4.62 -14.01
C LEU A 250 -6.37 3.68 -13.86
N ILE A 251 -7.38 3.86 -14.71
CA ILE A 251 -8.65 3.14 -14.64
C ILE A 251 -8.71 2.12 -15.79
N GLY A 252 -8.73 0.84 -15.43
CA GLY A 252 -8.84 -0.27 -16.38
C GLY A 252 -10.23 -0.93 -16.39
N GLY A 253 -10.97 -0.79 -15.30
CA GLY A 253 -12.27 -1.40 -15.13
C GLY A 253 -13.45 -0.44 -15.28
N LYS A 254 -14.66 -0.93 -14.97
CA LYS A 254 -15.93 -0.22 -15.16
C LYS A 254 -16.58 0.18 -13.84
N ASP A 255 -17.48 1.18 -13.93
CA ASP A 255 -18.36 1.61 -12.84
C ASP A 255 -17.60 2.09 -11.57
N MET A 256 -16.44 2.70 -11.80
CA MET A 256 -15.62 3.27 -10.72
C MET A 256 -16.24 4.56 -10.18
N ARG A 257 -16.10 4.77 -8.86
CA ARG A 257 -16.61 5.98 -8.21
C ARG A 257 -15.51 6.62 -7.38
N LEU A 258 -15.16 7.85 -7.72
CA LEU A 258 -14.15 8.65 -7.03
C LEU A 258 -14.83 9.87 -6.40
N PHE A 259 -14.91 9.92 -5.08
CA PHE A 259 -15.54 11.00 -4.33
C PHE A 259 -14.51 11.80 -3.54
N GLY A 260 -14.46 13.11 -3.72
CA GLY A 260 -13.53 13.98 -3.02
C GLY A 260 -12.05 13.69 -3.30
N CYS A 261 -11.75 12.86 -4.31
CA CYS A 261 -10.38 12.49 -4.63
C CYS A 261 -9.61 13.67 -5.23
N SER A 262 -8.31 13.72 -4.98
CA SER A 262 -7.46 14.80 -5.46
C SER A 262 -6.18 14.30 -6.11
N TYR A 263 -5.63 15.12 -6.99
CA TYR A 263 -4.30 14.93 -7.53
C TYR A 263 -3.50 16.23 -7.39
N TYR A 264 -2.31 16.09 -6.86
CA TYR A 264 -1.39 17.17 -6.67
C TYR A 264 -0.06 16.86 -7.35
N ASN A 265 0.50 17.80 -8.06
CA ASN A 265 1.86 17.67 -8.57
C ASN A 265 2.71 18.85 -8.07
N ASN A 266 3.81 18.54 -7.42
CA ASN A 266 4.78 19.57 -7.05
C ASN A 266 5.59 19.95 -8.28
N MET A 267 5.20 21.08 -8.91
CA MET A 267 5.75 21.63 -10.17
C MET A 267 7.27 21.88 -10.20
N LYS A 268 7.96 21.77 -9.08
CA LYS A 268 9.42 21.88 -9.06
C LYS A 268 10.11 20.66 -9.66
N MET A 269 9.35 19.67 -10.07
CA MET A 269 9.84 18.53 -10.84
C MET A 269 9.91 18.92 -12.31
N SER A 270 10.93 19.71 -12.62
CA SER A 270 11.26 20.05 -14.00
C SER A 270 11.61 18.77 -14.77
N GLY A 271 10.89 18.50 -15.86
CA GLY A 271 11.24 17.47 -16.83
C GLY A 271 10.27 16.31 -17.01
N LEU A 272 9.21 16.19 -16.22
CA LEU A 272 8.13 15.25 -16.50
C LEU A 272 7.07 15.90 -17.40
N ASP A 273 7.19 15.69 -18.70
CA ASP A 273 6.12 16.05 -19.63
C ASP A 273 5.00 15.01 -19.61
N GLY A 274 3.78 15.44 -19.93
CA GLY A 274 2.64 14.55 -20.13
C GLY A 274 2.13 13.85 -18.85
N LEU A 275 2.08 14.57 -17.74
CA LEU A 275 1.39 14.12 -16.54
C LEU A 275 -0.11 14.01 -16.80
N THR A 276 -0.74 12.96 -16.27
CA THR A 276 -2.17 12.70 -16.48
C THR A 276 -2.87 12.49 -15.14
N VAL A 277 -3.94 13.24 -14.88
CA VAL A 277 -4.72 13.07 -13.65
C VAL A 277 -5.45 11.75 -13.66
N VAL A 278 -6.24 11.50 -14.72
CA VAL A 278 -6.97 10.25 -14.91
C VAL A 278 -6.69 9.70 -16.29
N LYS A 279 -6.24 8.46 -16.34
CA LYS A 279 -6.02 7.72 -17.58
C LYS A 279 -6.88 6.48 -17.61
N THR A 280 -7.58 6.25 -18.73
CA THR A 280 -8.29 4.99 -18.96
C THR A 280 -7.41 4.08 -19.83
N SER A 281 -7.34 2.78 -19.48
CA SER A 281 -6.51 1.82 -20.22
C SER A 281 -7.30 0.96 -21.21
N THR A 282 -8.63 0.95 -21.12
CA THR A 282 -9.53 0.17 -22.00
C THR A 282 -10.75 0.97 -22.42
N GLU A 283 -11.39 0.60 -23.51
CA GLU A 283 -12.67 1.19 -23.95
C GLU A 283 -13.82 0.91 -22.99
N LYS A 284 -13.73 -0.17 -22.20
CA LYS A 284 -14.73 -0.54 -21.20
C LYS A 284 -14.57 0.21 -19.88
N ALA A 285 -13.43 0.89 -19.70
CA ALA A 285 -13.18 1.65 -18.48
C ALA A 285 -14.19 2.79 -18.34
N SER A 286 -14.78 2.90 -17.13
CA SER A 286 -15.68 4.00 -16.84
C SER A 286 -15.57 4.45 -15.38
N ALA A 287 -15.67 5.77 -15.16
CA ALA A 287 -15.67 6.33 -13.81
C ALA A 287 -16.56 7.56 -13.69
N LEU A 288 -17.14 7.71 -12.50
CA LEU A 288 -17.74 8.95 -12.02
C LEU A 288 -16.80 9.59 -11.01
N ILE A 289 -16.38 10.83 -11.27
CA ILE A 289 -15.56 11.63 -10.38
C ILE A 289 -16.40 12.79 -9.87
N LEU A 290 -16.62 12.85 -8.57
CA LEU A 290 -17.48 13.82 -7.92
C LEU A 290 -16.74 14.57 -6.80
N GLY A 291 -16.77 15.90 -6.82
CA GLY A 291 -16.20 16.74 -5.76
C GLY A 291 -14.67 16.68 -5.67
N GLY A 292 -13.99 16.27 -6.74
CA GLY A 292 -12.52 16.19 -6.76
C GLY A 292 -11.84 17.55 -6.75
N SER A 293 -10.61 17.61 -6.22
CA SER A 293 -9.78 18.82 -6.20
C SER A 293 -8.44 18.54 -6.88
N PHE A 294 -8.17 19.27 -7.98
CA PHE A 294 -6.99 19.08 -8.83
C PHE A 294 -6.12 20.34 -8.82
N ILE A 295 -5.83 20.82 -7.62
CA ILE A 295 -5.12 22.08 -7.35
C ILE A 295 -3.63 21.92 -7.65
N LYS A 296 -3.03 22.97 -8.23
CA LYS A 296 -1.60 23.04 -8.60
C LYS A 296 -1.17 22.02 -9.68
N CYS A 297 -2.08 21.67 -10.56
CA CYS A 297 -1.73 20.97 -11.77
C CYS A 297 -0.90 21.86 -12.70
N ALA A 298 0.18 21.32 -13.26
CA ALA A 298 1.02 22.06 -14.20
C ALA A 298 0.24 22.44 -15.47
N PRO A 299 0.56 23.56 -16.14
CA PRO A 299 -0.14 23.98 -17.35
C PRO A 299 -0.06 22.97 -18.50
N HIS A 300 0.83 21.98 -18.44
CA HIS A 300 0.98 20.91 -19.44
C HIS A 300 0.40 19.56 -19.00
N MET A 301 -0.40 19.54 -17.93
CA MET A 301 -1.00 18.32 -17.42
C MET A 301 -2.31 18.02 -18.15
N LYS A 302 -2.48 16.75 -18.54
CA LYS A 302 -3.75 16.26 -19.08
C LYS A 302 -4.69 15.91 -17.94
N LEU A 303 -5.92 16.41 -17.98
CA LEU A 303 -6.95 16.01 -17.03
C LEU A 303 -7.38 14.56 -17.27
N GLU A 304 -7.57 14.23 -18.54
CA GLU A 304 -8.06 12.93 -18.98
C GLU A 304 -7.31 12.43 -20.21
N GLU A 305 -7.00 11.15 -20.26
CA GLU A 305 -6.40 10.47 -21.41
C GLU A 305 -6.92 9.04 -21.51
N GLY A 306 -7.10 8.54 -22.74
CA GLY A 306 -7.43 7.14 -23.00
C GLY A 306 -8.80 6.94 -23.62
N PRO A 307 -9.16 5.69 -23.95
CA PRO A 307 -10.35 5.37 -24.72
C PRO A 307 -11.64 5.20 -23.92
N GLY A 308 -11.59 5.15 -22.60
CA GLY A 308 -12.74 4.91 -21.74
C GLY A 308 -13.59 6.15 -21.49
N ARG A 309 -14.62 6.03 -20.68
CA ARG A 309 -15.58 7.11 -20.36
C ARG A 309 -15.39 7.62 -18.94
N ILE A 310 -15.13 8.91 -18.78
CA ILE A 310 -15.06 9.59 -17.48
C ILE A 310 -16.17 10.64 -17.40
N VAL A 311 -16.89 10.65 -16.29
CA VAL A 311 -17.89 11.66 -15.98
C VAL A 311 -17.41 12.49 -14.80
N TRP A 312 -17.25 13.78 -15.00
CA TRP A 312 -16.79 14.74 -13.99
C TRP A 312 -17.97 15.56 -13.48
N ARG A 313 -18.11 15.68 -12.15
CA ARG A 313 -19.14 16.54 -11.52
C ARG A 313 -18.56 17.27 -10.32
N ASP A 314 -18.90 18.55 -10.20
CA ASP A 314 -18.57 19.39 -9.03
C ASP A 314 -17.08 19.36 -8.63
N CYS A 315 -16.19 19.28 -9.62
CA CYS A 315 -14.74 19.22 -9.38
C CYS A 315 -14.12 20.64 -9.44
N LEU A 316 -13.11 20.87 -8.61
CA LEU A 316 -12.38 22.14 -8.57
C LEU A 316 -11.11 22.07 -9.43
N TYR A 317 -11.01 22.98 -10.38
CA TYR A 317 -9.84 23.14 -11.26
C TYR A 317 -9.36 24.60 -11.19
N PRO A 318 -8.20 24.89 -10.61
CA PRO A 318 -7.65 26.24 -10.65
C PRO A 318 -7.29 26.65 -12.09
N GLY A 319 -7.91 27.73 -12.55
CA GLY A 319 -7.69 28.27 -13.89
C GLY A 319 -8.50 27.63 -15.02
N TRP A 320 -9.27 26.61 -14.74
CA TRP A 320 -10.21 26.01 -15.69
C TRP A 320 -11.63 26.45 -15.34
N LYS A 321 -12.31 27.06 -16.30
CA LYS A 321 -13.74 27.34 -16.17
C LYS A 321 -14.48 26.01 -16.41
N THR A 322 -15.49 25.72 -15.61
CA THR A 322 -16.36 24.53 -15.76
C THR A 322 -17.01 24.40 -17.15
N GLN A 323 -16.99 25.45 -17.94
CA GLN A 323 -17.46 25.49 -19.34
C GLN A 323 -16.48 24.84 -20.35
N ASP A 324 -15.22 24.62 -19.99
CA ASP A 324 -14.19 24.07 -20.89
C ASP A 324 -14.17 22.53 -20.87
N LEU A 325 -14.89 21.92 -19.96
CA LEU A 325 -15.07 20.46 -19.89
C LEU A 325 -16.28 20.11 -20.76
N GLY A 326 -16.11 20.03 -22.08
CA GLY A 326 -17.13 19.79 -23.09
C GLY A 326 -18.00 18.52 -22.95
N GLY A 327 -18.34 18.16 -21.75
CA GLY A 327 -19.32 17.14 -21.43
C GLY A 327 -20.66 17.78 -21.16
N THR A 328 -21.57 17.81 -22.12
CA THR A 328 -22.98 17.96 -21.85
C THR A 328 -23.40 16.96 -20.78
N PRO A 329 -24.11 17.38 -19.71
CA PRO A 329 -24.66 16.46 -18.77
C PRO A 329 -25.75 15.64 -19.50
N ASP A 330 -25.42 14.43 -19.89
CA ASP A 330 -26.47 13.45 -20.24
C ASP A 330 -27.21 13.12 -18.95
N VAL A 331 -28.31 13.84 -18.76
CA VAL A 331 -29.35 13.48 -17.79
C VAL A 331 -30.17 12.39 -18.47
N HIS A 332 -29.94 11.17 -18.08
CA HIS A 332 -30.91 10.08 -18.24
C HIS A 332 -30.93 9.23 -16.96
#